data_33df4731b23db8da225db65024f0eb9d
#
_entry.id   33df4731b23db8da225db65024f0eb9d
#
_cell.length_a   1.000
_cell.length_b   1.000
_cell.length_c   1.000
_cell.angle_alpha   90.00
_cell.angle_beta   90.00
_cell.angle_gamma   90.00
#
_symmetry.space_group_name_H-M   'P 1'
#
loop_
_entity.id
_entity.type
_entity.pdbx_description
1 polymer ?
#
loop_
_entity_poly.entity_id
_entity_poly.type
_entity_poly.pdbx_seq_one_letter_code
_entity_poly.pdbx_strand_id
1 'polypeptide(L)'
;MHLFKIISFIFFSSIIFAQNYSLESVDDCAACHDEIVQQWQTSMHALSTLDQDVLYRGMYEWAKEDTKGKITKKCKNCHTPYFYLSDTMLVNKEDRKRPVDCLYCHSIDSLHLEPKFSPMKYAANDNSLSDYHTIQGRDHFENEKLCMQCHAELINPNQVAICTTGDEFYNQSENKSKCQSCHMPNVKGYKSSESDSVSNVHTHAFLGPHNEEFLKGSVKISGKVNGNTLTITIDNSKTPHSFPTGTPLRMVLLKVIGLDRNGKIVYQNWQKNPVNEDKQALFARMFMDEKGNMPSPPWRAVKVGNESRLKPGEVRKITYKLSDAVSKISAKLFFQLAPVPILNKLKIDDPYLRKAHLIDEIEMELN
;
A
#
# COMPACT_ATOMS: atom_id res chain seq x y z
N MET A 1 -84.05 6.62 19.95
CA MET A 1 -83.10 5.75 20.72
C MET A 1 -81.97 5.38 19.75
N HIS A 2 -80.90 6.21 19.72
CA HIS A 2 -79.77 6.01 18.79
C HIS A 2 -78.58 5.51 19.63
N LEU A 3 -78.12 4.29 19.32
CA LEU A 3 -76.94 3.65 19.93
C LEU A 3 -75.71 4.18 19.23
N PHE A 4 -74.87 4.96 19.93
CA PHE A 4 -73.52 5.31 19.48
C PHE A 4 -72.58 4.16 19.78
N LYS A 5 -72.03 3.54 18.71
CA LYS A 5 -70.91 2.59 18.84
C LYS A 5 -69.60 3.37 18.89
N ILE A 6 -68.96 3.35 20.02
CA ILE A 6 -67.60 3.87 20.20
C ILE A 6 -66.63 2.80 19.66
N ILE A 7 -65.96 3.07 18.53
CA ILE A 7 -64.86 2.22 18.00
C ILE A 7 -63.58 2.77 18.66
N SER A 8 -63.03 1.99 19.59
CA SER A 8 -61.74 2.26 20.23
C SER A 8 -60.61 1.83 19.27
N PHE A 9 -59.90 2.77 18.68
CA PHE A 9 -58.69 2.52 17.94
C PHE A 9 -57.54 2.31 18.87
N ILE A 10 -57.09 1.07 19.01
CA ILE A 10 -55.85 0.75 19.71
C ILE A 10 -54.69 1.02 18.78
N PHE A 11 -53.97 2.09 18.99
CA PHE A 11 -52.70 2.37 18.36
C PHE A 11 -51.65 1.43 18.93
N PHE A 12 -51.27 0.37 18.18
CA PHE A 12 -50.05 -0.39 18.45
C PHE A 12 -48.87 0.45 17.98
N SER A 13 -48.26 1.21 18.90
CA SER A 13 -46.95 1.78 18.68
C SER A 13 -45.91 0.65 18.66
N SER A 14 -45.51 0.25 17.48
CA SER A 14 -44.35 -0.61 17.30
C SER A 14 -43.12 0.13 17.76
N ILE A 15 -42.69 -0.12 18.99
CA ILE A 15 -41.36 0.33 19.46
C ILE A 15 -40.36 -0.52 18.68
N ILE A 16 -39.79 0.06 17.63
CA ILE A 16 -38.62 -0.48 16.95
C ILE A 16 -37.46 -0.33 17.95
N PHE A 17 -37.15 -1.41 18.65
CA PHE A 17 -35.88 -1.49 19.33
C PHE A 17 -34.80 -1.50 18.24
N ALA A 18 -34.14 -0.37 18.05
CA ALA A 18 -32.87 -0.35 17.33
C ALA A 18 -31.92 -1.22 18.17
N GLN A 19 -31.71 -2.46 17.76
CA GLN A 19 -30.64 -3.29 18.30
C GLN A 19 -29.33 -2.56 17.96
N ASN A 20 -28.67 -2.05 18.98
CA ASN A 20 -27.30 -1.56 18.87
C ASN A 20 -26.40 -2.77 18.58
N TYR A 21 -26.21 -3.08 17.31
CA TYR A 21 -25.15 -4.01 16.90
C TYR A 21 -23.83 -3.31 17.14
N SER A 22 -23.10 -3.73 18.15
CA SER A 22 -21.67 -3.46 18.25
C SER A 22 -20.99 -4.23 17.12
N LEU A 23 -20.15 -3.55 16.34
CA LEU A 23 -19.31 -4.24 15.35
C LEU A 23 -18.36 -5.17 16.10
N GLU A 24 -18.23 -6.41 15.62
CA GLU A 24 -17.23 -7.35 16.12
C GLU A 24 -15.83 -6.73 16.09
N SER A 25 -15.06 -7.00 17.11
CA SER A 25 -13.67 -6.56 17.23
C SER A 25 -12.74 -7.55 16.51
N VAL A 26 -11.48 -7.16 16.34
CA VAL A 26 -10.44 -8.09 15.87
C VAL A 26 -10.23 -9.22 16.90
N ASP A 27 -10.39 -8.93 18.18
CA ASP A 27 -10.24 -9.93 19.25
C ASP A 27 -11.33 -11.00 19.19
N ASP A 28 -12.54 -10.66 18.77
CA ASP A 28 -13.60 -11.64 18.53
C ASP A 28 -13.22 -12.60 17.41
N CYS A 29 -12.57 -12.09 16.35
CA CYS A 29 -12.04 -12.93 15.26
C CYS A 29 -10.84 -13.78 15.73
N ALA A 30 -9.97 -13.21 16.56
CA ALA A 30 -8.76 -13.87 17.08
C ALA A 30 -9.08 -15.10 17.93
N ALA A 31 -10.28 -15.20 18.52
CA ALA A 31 -10.67 -16.36 19.29
C ALA A 31 -10.61 -17.69 18.50
N CYS A 32 -10.82 -17.63 17.17
CA CYS A 32 -10.74 -18.78 16.29
C CYS A 32 -9.73 -18.63 15.14
N HIS A 33 -9.38 -17.40 14.74
CA HIS A 33 -8.50 -17.09 13.61
C HIS A 33 -7.17 -16.45 14.06
N ASP A 34 -6.61 -16.92 15.16
CA ASP A 34 -5.45 -16.32 15.84
C ASP A 34 -4.21 -16.21 14.93
N GLU A 35 -3.87 -17.26 14.17
CA GLU A 35 -2.76 -17.23 13.21
C GLU A 35 -2.95 -16.17 12.12
N ILE A 36 -4.17 -16.03 11.61
CA ILE A 36 -4.52 -15.05 10.58
C ILE A 36 -4.47 -13.63 11.16
N VAL A 37 -4.97 -13.45 12.37
CA VAL A 37 -4.91 -12.16 13.08
C VAL A 37 -3.46 -11.76 13.36
N GLN A 38 -2.60 -12.67 13.80
CA GLN A 38 -1.17 -12.41 13.99
C GLN A 38 -0.50 -11.97 12.69
N GLN A 39 -0.82 -12.60 11.55
CA GLN A 39 -0.31 -12.16 10.25
C GLN A 39 -0.78 -10.74 9.92
N TRP A 40 -2.09 -10.46 10.07
CA TRP A 40 -2.66 -9.14 9.80
C TRP A 40 -2.04 -8.04 10.68
N GLN A 41 -1.76 -8.32 11.95
CA GLN A 41 -1.13 -7.37 12.88
C GLN A 41 0.24 -6.89 12.41
N THR A 42 0.95 -7.66 11.57
CA THR A 42 2.23 -7.25 10.98
C THR A 42 2.09 -6.33 9.77
N SER A 43 0.87 -6.14 9.27
CA SER A 43 0.59 -5.43 8.02
C SER A 43 0.39 -3.93 8.22
N MET A 44 0.61 -3.16 7.16
CA MET A 44 0.25 -1.74 7.15
C MET A 44 -1.27 -1.50 7.14
N HIS A 45 -2.09 -2.52 6.88
CA HIS A 45 -3.54 -2.43 7.07
C HIS A 45 -3.89 -2.31 8.55
N ALA A 46 -3.27 -3.10 9.41
CA ALA A 46 -3.43 -2.98 10.87
C ALA A 46 -2.94 -1.63 11.40
N LEU A 47 -1.91 -1.08 10.79
CA LEU A 47 -1.26 0.18 11.20
C LEU A 47 -1.82 1.41 10.45
N SER A 48 -2.89 1.29 9.68
CA SER A 48 -3.34 2.34 8.75
C SER A 48 -3.89 3.61 9.40
N THR A 49 -4.01 3.68 10.71
CA THR A 49 -4.64 4.79 11.44
C THR A 49 -3.66 5.92 11.77
N LEU A 50 -4.20 7.09 12.15
CA LEU A 50 -3.38 8.23 12.58
C LEU A 50 -2.59 7.95 13.87
N ASP A 51 -3.06 7.04 14.70
CA ASP A 51 -2.39 6.70 15.96
C ASP A 51 -1.22 5.74 15.75
N GLN A 52 -1.30 4.88 14.73
CA GLN A 52 -0.33 3.83 14.47
C GLN A 52 0.73 4.22 13.43
N ASP A 53 0.35 4.89 12.35
CA ASP A 53 1.27 5.28 11.27
C ASP A 53 1.73 6.73 11.45
N VAL A 54 2.97 6.90 11.92
CA VAL A 54 3.57 8.21 12.17
C VAL A 54 3.79 9.03 10.89
N LEU A 55 4.06 8.36 9.75
CA LEU A 55 4.23 9.01 8.46
C LEU A 55 2.88 9.51 7.93
N TYR A 56 1.86 8.66 7.99
CA TYR A 56 0.50 9.06 7.62
C TYR A 56 0.00 10.22 8.50
N ARG A 57 0.17 10.13 9.82
CA ARG A 57 -0.18 11.22 10.74
C ARG A 57 0.51 12.53 10.38
N GLY A 58 1.82 12.50 10.17
CA GLY A 58 2.58 13.70 9.82
C GLY A 58 2.10 14.33 8.49
N MET A 59 1.88 13.52 7.47
CA MET A 59 1.34 13.97 6.18
C MET A 59 -0.09 14.47 6.28
N TYR A 60 -0.92 13.82 7.09
CA TYR A 60 -2.32 14.22 7.34
C TYR A 60 -2.40 15.58 8.03
N GLU A 61 -1.62 15.80 9.12
CA GLU A 61 -1.63 17.08 9.82
C GLU A 61 -1.07 18.22 8.95
N TRP A 62 -0.02 17.95 8.17
CA TRP A 62 0.46 18.94 7.19
C TRP A 62 -0.60 19.26 6.13
N ALA A 63 -1.25 18.27 5.57
CA ALA A 63 -2.31 18.47 4.60
C ALA A 63 -3.52 19.22 5.20
N LYS A 64 -3.88 18.91 6.45
CA LYS A 64 -4.97 19.55 7.19
C LYS A 64 -4.70 21.03 7.43
N GLU A 65 -3.49 21.38 7.90
CA GLU A 65 -3.05 22.76 8.07
C GLU A 65 -3.08 23.52 6.73
N ASP A 66 -2.46 22.95 5.72
CA ASP A 66 -2.24 23.55 4.41
C ASP A 66 -3.54 23.81 3.65
N THR A 67 -4.52 22.90 3.77
CA THR A 67 -5.79 22.95 3.04
C THR A 67 -6.97 23.36 3.92
N LYS A 68 -6.73 23.74 5.18
CA LYS A 68 -7.78 23.99 6.19
C LYS A 68 -8.75 22.81 6.30
N GLY A 69 -8.23 21.59 6.26
CA GLY A 69 -8.97 20.34 6.38
C GLY A 69 -9.75 19.90 5.12
N LYS A 70 -9.71 20.64 4.02
CA LYS A 70 -10.55 20.35 2.83
C LYS A 70 -10.31 18.96 2.22
N ILE A 71 -9.07 18.45 2.26
CA ILE A 71 -8.74 17.17 1.63
C ILE A 71 -8.66 15.99 2.61
N THR A 72 -8.67 16.24 3.91
CA THR A 72 -8.41 15.19 4.92
C THR A 72 -9.46 14.08 4.91
N LYS A 73 -10.69 14.37 4.49
CA LYS A 73 -11.71 13.35 4.28
C LYS A 73 -11.24 12.28 3.28
N LYS A 74 -10.60 12.68 2.16
CA LYS A 74 -10.11 11.72 1.15
C LYS A 74 -9.07 10.75 1.71
N CYS A 75 -8.24 11.17 2.66
CA CYS A 75 -7.27 10.29 3.30
C CYS A 75 -7.96 9.17 4.09
N LYS A 76 -9.03 9.51 4.81
CA LYS A 76 -9.76 8.58 5.66
C LYS A 76 -10.50 7.49 4.88
N ASN A 77 -10.85 7.73 3.61
CA ASN A 77 -11.52 6.72 2.79
C ASN A 77 -10.77 5.37 2.75
N CYS A 78 -9.43 5.44 2.78
CA CYS A 78 -8.57 4.26 2.70
C CYS A 78 -7.95 3.90 4.05
N HIS A 79 -7.58 4.90 4.87
CA HIS A 79 -6.82 4.69 6.10
C HIS A 79 -7.68 4.39 7.33
N THR A 80 -8.90 4.93 7.38
CA THR A 80 -9.90 4.64 8.42
C THR A 80 -11.27 4.50 7.77
N PRO A 81 -11.48 3.43 6.99
CA PRO A 81 -12.61 3.35 6.06
C PRO A 81 -13.98 3.32 6.73
N TYR A 82 -14.07 2.89 7.99
CA TYR A 82 -15.30 2.98 8.80
C TYR A 82 -15.79 4.41 9.03
N PHE A 83 -14.96 5.41 8.81
CA PHE A 83 -15.36 6.81 8.93
C PHE A 83 -16.54 7.18 8.00
N TYR A 84 -16.65 6.48 6.86
CA TYR A 84 -17.68 6.71 5.83
C TYR A 84 -18.82 5.72 5.87
N LEU A 85 -18.74 4.70 6.71
CA LEU A 85 -19.89 3.86 6.97
C LEU A 85 -20.94 4.74 7.62
N SER A 86 -21.87 5.20 6.79
CA SER A 86 -22.94 6.09 7.20
C SER A 86 -23.87 5.41 8.21
N ASP A 87 -24.72 6.19 8.82
CA ASP A 87 -25.65 5.88 9.90
C ASP A 87 -26.58 4.65 9.70
N THR A 88 -26.46 3.95 8.56
CA THR A 88 -27.18 2.69 8.27
C THR A 88 -26.53 1.47 8.91
N MET A 89 -25.22 1.52 9.20
CA MET A 89 -24.57 0.59 10.11
C MET A 89 -24.23 1.39 11.37
N LEU A 90 -24.69 0.93 12.52
CA LEU A 90 -24.52 1.58 13.82
C LEU A 90 -23.04 1.58 14.25
N VAL A 91 -22.24 2.35 13.52
CA VAL A 91 -20.83 2.56 13.78
C VAL A 91 -20.72 3.65 14.84
N ASN A 92 -20.26 3.31 16.03
CA ASN A 92 -20.00 4.28 17.07
C ASN A 92 -18.77 5.16 16.73
N LYS A 93 -18.48 6.17 17.55
CA LYS A 93 -17.37 7.09 17.30
C LYS A 93 -16.00 6.40 17.31
N GLU A 94 -15.83 5.36 18.11
CA GLU A 94 -14.56 4.62 18.21
C GLU A 94 -14.37 3.71 16.98
N ASP A 95 -15.43 3.04 16.52
CA ASP A 95 -15.38 2.24 15.30
C ASP A 95 -14.91 3.07 14.10
N ARG A 96 -15.27 4.35 14.03
CA ARG A 96 -14.84 5.25 12.95
C ARG A 96 -13.33 5.51 12.91
N LYS A 97 -12.59 5.08 13.92
CA LYS A 97 -11.13 5.17 14.00
C LYS A 97 -10.44 3.85 13.68
N ARG A 98 -11.19 2.79 13.45
CA ARG A 98 -10.63 1.46 13.17
C ARG A 98 -9.79 1.47 11.90
N PRO A 99 -8.73 0.62 11.87
CA PRO A 99 -7.92 0.40 10.67
C PRO A 99 -8.67 -0.40 9.61
N VAL A 100 -8.00 -0.75 8.54
CA VAL A 100 -8.48 -1.74 7.57
C VAL A 100 -8.34 -3.13 8.20
N ASP A 101 -9.39 -3.62 8.79
CA ASP A 101 -9.39 -4.87 9.57
C ASP A 101 -10.22 -5.99 8.91
N CYS A 102 -10.33 -7.12 9.62
CA CYS A 102 -11.03 -8.31 9.17
C CYS A 102 -12.47 -7.99 8.75
N LEU A 103 -13.19 -7.32 9.64
CA LEU A 103 -14.60 -7.02 9.42
C LEU A 103 -14.81 -6.08 8.23
N TYR A 104 -13.91 -5.10 8.03
CA TYR A 104 -14.02 -4.20 6.89
C TYR A 104 -14.07 -4.98 5.57
N CYS A 105 -13.09 -5.87 5.33
CA CYS A 105 -13.06 -6.65 4.10
C CYS A 105 -14.17 -7.71 4.06
N HIS A 106 -14.33 -8.47 5.14
CA HIS A 106 -15.22 -9.63 5.18
C HIS A 106 -16.71 -9.31 5.40
N SER A 107 -17.09 -8.04 5.51
CA SER A 107 -18.50 -7.61 5.54
C SER A 107 -18.94 -6.88 4.26
N ILE A 108 -18.08 -6.75 3.26
CA ILE A 108 -18.44 -6.14 1.97
C ILE A 108 -19.24 -7.13 1.13
N ASP A 109 -20.53 -6.88 0.97
CA ASP A 109 -21.41 -7.67 0.13
C ASP A 109 -21.21 -7.37 -1.36
N SER A 110 -21.11 -6.09 -1.71
CA SER A 110 -20.95 -5.67 -3.10
C SER A 110 -20.06 -4.45 -3.22
N LEU A 111 -19.25 -4.46 -4.30
CA LEU A 111 -18.36 -3.37 -4.65
C LEU A 111 -19.09 -2.40 -5.57
N HIS A 112 -19.44 -1.23 -5.03
CA HIS A 112 -19.98 -0.08 -5.75
C HIS A 112 -19.20 1.16 -5.37
N LEU A 113 -19.61 2.33 -5.90
CA LEU A 113 -19.05 3.62 -5.47
C LEU A 113 -19.15 3.84 -3.96
N GLU A 114 -20.17 3.25 -3.34
CA GLU A 114 -20.31 3.12 -1.89
C GLU A 114 -20.43 1.62 -1.58
N PRO A 115 -19.41 0.98 -1.01
CA PRO A 115 -19.47 -0.43 -0.66
C PRO A 115 -20.65 -0.71 0.28
N LYS A 116 -21.40 -1.77 -0.02
CA LYS A 116 -22.49 -2.21 0.85
C LYS A 116 -21.93 -3.23 1.84
N PHE A 117 -22.12 -2.95 3.09
CA PHE A 117 -21.75 -3.81 4.20
C PHE A 117 -22.97 -4.61 4.68
N SER A 118 -22.69 -5.78 5.22
CA SER A 118 -23.68 -6.70 5.76
C SER A 118 -23.12 -7.34 7.04
N PRO A 119 -23.95 -7.76 8.00
CA PRO A 119 -23.50 -8.56 9.13
C PRO A 119 -23.01 -9.95 8.74
N MET A 120 -23.31 -10.40 7.50
CA MET A 120 -22.78 -11.63 6.94
C MET A 120 -21.26 -11.55 6.77
N LYS A 121 -20.58 -12.69 6.83
CA LYS A 121 -19.17 -12.80 6.47
C LYS A 121 -19.04 -13.29 5.03
N TYR A 122 -18.16 -12.66 4.26
CA TYR A 122 -17.91 -12.99 2.86
C TYR A 122 -16.48 -13.46 2.65
N ALA A 123 -16.28 -14.35 1.70
CA ALA A 123 -15.00 -14.92 1.33
C ALA A 123 -14.99 -15.32 -0.15
N ALA A 124 -13.90 -15.91 -0.64
CA ALA A 124 -13.80 -16.37 -2.01
C ALA A 124 -14.74 -17.54 -2.33
N ASN A 125 -14.99 -18.42 -1.35
CA ASN A 125 -15.76 -19.65 -1.57
C ASN A 125 -17.10 -19.61 -0.85
N ASP A 126 -18.14 -20.11 -1.53
CA ASP A 126 -19.41 -20.46 -0.92
C ASP A 126 -19.25 -21.69 -0.02
N ASN A 127 -20.11 -21.76 1.03
CA ASN A 127 -20.45 -22.99 1.74
C ASN A 127 -19.40 -23.56 2.70
N SER A 128 -18.52 -22.79 3.30
CA SER A 128 -17.95 -23.28 4.54
C SER A 128 -19.01 -23.10 5.64
N LEU A 129 -19.61 -24.23 6.02
CA LEU A 129 -20.47 -24.28 7.20
C LEU A 129 -19.58 -24.07 8.43
N SER A 130 -19.90 -23.07 9.21
CA SER A 130 -19.33 -22.84 10.52
C SER A 130 -20.49 -22.75 11.50
N ASP A 131 -20.33 -23.36 12.67
CA ASP A 131 -21.32 -23.24 13.75
C ASP A 131 -21.36 -21.84 14.34
N TYR A 132 -20.33 -21.02 14.08
CA TYR A 132 -20.15 -19.68 14.64
C TYR A 132 -20.66 -18.56 13.74
N HIS A 133 -20.49 -18.66 12.42
CA HIS A 133 -21.00 -17.68 11.46
C HIS A 133 -21.17 -18.28 10.06
N THR A 134 -22.14 -17.76 9.34
CA THR A 134 -22.36 -18.15 7.93
C THR A 134 -21.39 -17.36 7.04
N ILE A 135 -20.85 -18.05 6.03
CA ILE A 135 -19.96 -17.47 5.01
C ILE A 135 -20.67 -17.56 3.66
N GLN A 136 -20.61 -16.48 2.89
CA GLN A 136 -21.05 -16.45 1.49
C GLN A 136 -19.87 -16.09 0.58
N GLY A 137 -19.80 -16.76 -0.57
CA GLY A 137 -18.81 -16.45 -1.59
C GLY A 137 -19.10 -15.14 -2.30
N ARG A 138 -18.03 -14.42 -2.64
CA ARG A 138 -18.08 -13.24 -3.48
C ARG A 138 -16.85 -13.21 -4.37
N ASP A 139 -17.06 -13.00 -5.67
CA ASP A 139 -16.01 -12.99 -6.70
C ASP A 139 -14.91 -11.96 -6.44
N HIS A 140 -15.22 -10.87 -5.74
CA HIS A 140 -14.23 -9.84 -5.48
C HIS A 140 -13.11 -10.26 -4.51
N PHE A 141 -13.27 -11.39 -3.79
CA PHE A 141 -12.18 -12.01 -3.04
C PHE A 141 -11.23 -12.84 -3.91
N GLU A 142 -11.68 -13.22 -5.11
CA GLU A 142 -10.89 -14.00 -6.07
C GLU A 142 -10.12 -13.15 -7.08
N ASN A 143 -10.28 -11.84 -7.03
CA ASN A 143 -9.67 -10.91 -7.97
C ASN A 143 -9.21 -9.63 -7.25
N GLU A 144 -8.66 -8.70 -8.03
CA GLU A 144 -8.10 -7.44 -7.53
C GLU A 144 -9.14 -6.37 -7.13
N LYS A 145 -10.43 -6.56 -7.43
CA LYS A 145 -11.45 -5.52 -7.29
C LYS A 145 -11.63 -5.02 -5.87
N LEU A 146 -11.51 -5.93 -4.88
CA LEU A 146 -11.55 -5.54 -3.46
C LEU A 146 -10.39 -4.60 -3.12
N CYS A 147 -9.17 -4.92 -3.56
CA CYS A 147 -7.99 -4.10 -3.34
C CYS A 147 -8.13 -2.71 -3.98
N MET A 148 -8.74 -2.66 -5.16
CA MET A 148 -8.92 -1.43 -5.94
C MET A 148 -9.93 -0.44 -5.34
N GLN A 149 -10.65 -0.80 -4.28
CA GLN A 149 -11.45 0.17 -3.53
C GLN A 149 -10.57 1.27 -2.91
N CYS A 150 -9.32 0.94 -2.56
CA CYS A 150 -8.36 1.87 -1.97
C CYS A 150 -7.09 2.05 -2.83
N HIS A 151 -6.68 1.02 -3.58
CA HIS A 151 -5.45 1.03 -4.37
C HIS A 151 -5.65 1.38 -5.86
N ALA A 152 -6.84 1.85 -6.24
CA ALA A 152 -7.10 2.42 -7.55
C ALA A 152 -6.42 3.80 -7.74
N GLU A 153 -6.82 4.52 -8.76
CA GLU A 153 -6.36 5.88 -9.00
C GLU A 153 -6.91 6.86 -7.94
N LEU A 154 -6.02 7.61 -7.32
CA LEU A 154 -6.37 8.73 -6.44
C LEU A 154 -6.03 10.06 -7.13
N ILE A 155 -7.05 10.89 -7.37
CA ILE A 155 -6.92 12.20 -8.02
C ILE A 155 -7.03 13.32 -6.97
N ASN A 156 -6.12 14.30 -7.05
CA ASN A 156 -6.18 15.48 -6.20
C ASN A 156 -7.22 16.52 -6.69
N PRO A 157 -7.50 17.62 -5.95
CA PRO A 157 -8.43 18.64 -6.40
C PRO A 157 -8.08 19.32 -7.73
N ASN A 158 -6.80 19.32 -8.14
CA ASN A 158 -6.32 19.89 -9.40
C ASN A 158 -6.34 18.89 -10.56
N GLN A 159 -7.04 17.77 -10.43
CA GLN A 159 -7.16 16.71 -11.44
C GLN A 159 -5.81 16.00 -11.75
N VAL A 160 -4.87 16.01 -10.82
CA VAL A 160 -3.61 15.26 -10.95
C VAL A 160 -3.76 13.91 -10.26
N ALA A 161 -3.46 12.84 -10.99
CA ALA A 161 -3.42 11.49 -10.45
C ALA A 161 -2.23 11.36 -9.49
N ILE A 162 -2.53 11.10 -8.22
CA ILE A 162 -1.54 11.03 -7.12
C ILE A 162 -1.03 9.60 -6.95
N CYS A 163 -1.93 8.64 -6.78
CA CYS A 163 -1.65 7.21 -6.77
C CYS A 163 -2.21 6.63 -8.05
N THR A 164 -1.48 5.73 -8.68
CA THR A 164 -1.83 5.22 -10.02
C THR A 164 -1.67 3.69 -10.11
N THR A 165 -1.60 3.00 -8.97
CA THR A 165 -1.35 1.54 -8.93
C THR A 165 -2.39 0.77 -9.73
N GLY A 166 -3.66 1.11 -9.61
CA GLY A 166 -4.74 0.47 -10.37
C GLY A 166 -4.67 0.77 -11.86
N ASP A 167 -4.42 2.02 -12.23
CA ASP A 167 -4.25 2.43 -13.63
C ASP A 167 -3.05 1.72 -14.28
N GLU A 168 -1.94 1.64 -13.58
CA GLU A 168 -0.74 0.91 -14.00
C GLU A 168 -1.06 -0.58 -14.23
N PHE A 169 -1.78 -1.19 -13.30
CA PHE A 169 -2.17 -2.60 -13.40
C PHE A 169 -3.13 -2.87 -14.57
N TYR A 170 -4.19 -2.07 -14.72
CA TYR A 170 -5.21 -2.32 -15.73
C TYR A 170 -4.80 -1.91 -17.14
N ASN A 171 -4.09 -0.78 -17.28
CA ASN A 171 -3.89 -0.15 -18.59
C ASN A 171 -2.47 -0.32 -19.13
N GLN A 172 -1.47 -0.57 -18.28
CA GLN A 172 -0.07 -0.56 -18.69
C GLN A 172 0.62 -1.92 -18.55
N SER A 173 0.05 -2.86 -17.78
CA SER A 173 0.66 -4.17 -17.56
C SER A 173 0.09 -5.24 -18.48
N GLU A 174 0.97 -6.00 -19.12
CA GLU A 174 0.61 -7.25 -19.79
C GLU A 174 0.45 -8.42 -18.79
N ASN A 175 1.15 -8.34 -17.66
CA ASN A 175 1.06 -9.33 -16.58
C ASN A 175 -0.21 -9.07 -15.76
N LYS A 176 -1.20 -9.95 -15.90
CA LYS A 176 -2.48 -9.89 -15.19
C LYS A 176 -2.52 -10.80 -13.95
N SER A 177 -1.39 -10.97 -13.28
CA SER A 177 -1.34 -11.66 -11.98
C SER A 177 -2.24 -10.95 -10.97
N LYS A 178 -2.98 -11.73 -10.17
CA LYS A 178 -3.84 -11.16 -9.10
C LYS A 178 -2.98 -10.53 -8.01
N CYS A 179 -3.46 -9.44 -7.40
CA CYS A 179 -2.77 -8.78 -6.27
C CYS A 179 -2.44 -9.76 -5.15
N GLN A 180 -3.40 -10.64 -4.84
CA GLN A 180 -3.29 -11.65 -3.80
C GLN A 180 -2.14 -12.64 -4.06
N SER A 181 -1.83 -12.95 -5.33
CA SER A 181 -0.77 -13.91 -5.68
C SER A 181 0.60 -13.52 -5.13
N CYS A 182 0.88 -12.21 -5.03
CA CYS A 182 2.15 -11.67 -4.52
C CYS A 182 2.00 -11.11 -3.11
N HIS A 183 0.94 -10.34 -2.84
CA HIS A 183 0.78 -9.62 -1.56
C HIS A 183 0.12 -10.44 -0.46
N MET A 184 -0.57 -11.53 -0.83
CA MET A 184 -1.19 -12.50 0.07
C MET A 184 -0.91 -13.92 -0.44
N PRO A 185 0.36 -14.35 -0.60
CA PRO A 185 0.68 -15.65 -1.16
C PRO A 185 0.04 -16.79 -0.35
N ASN A 186 -0.25 -17.89 -1.04
CA ASN A 186 -0.75 -19.09 -0.37
C ASN A 186 0.33 -19.71 0.50
N VAL A 187 -0.04 -20.02 1.73
CA VAL A 187 0.78 -20.75 2.70
C VAL A 187 0.00 -21.97 3.22
N LYS A 188 0.73 -22.93 3.76
CA LYS A 188 0.10 -24.03 4.50
C LYS A 188 -0.25 -23.54 5.90
N GLY A 189 -1.50 -23.71 6.32
CA GLY A 189 -1.99 -23.27 7.62
C GLY A 189 -3.41 -23.75 7.89
N TYR A 190 -3.91 -23.38 9.05
CA TYR A 190 -5.28 -23.63 9.45
C TYR A 190 -6.15 -22.43 9.12
N LYS A 191 -7.37 -22.65 8.68
CA LYS A 191 -8.35 -21.58 8.47
C LYS A 191 -8.83 -21.00 9.80
N SER A 192 -8.90 -21.83 10.82
CA SER A 192 -9.26 -21.48 12.21
C SER A 192 -8.67 -22.53 13.15
N SER A 193 -8.66 -22.25 14.45
CA SER A 193 -8.27 -23.20 15.49
C SER A 193 -9.15 -24.45 15.52
N GLU A 194 -10.37 -24.36 15.00
CA GLU A 194 -11.33 -25.48 14.89
C GLU A 194 -11.16 -26.27 13.59
N SER A 195 -10.17 -25.95 12.75
CA SER A 195 -9.96 -26.68 11.49
C SER A 195 -9.27 -28.02 11.75
N ASP A 196 -9.87 -29.13 11.26
CA ASP A 196 -9.33 -30.50 11.43
C ASP A 196 -8.08 -30.76 10.56
N SER A 197 -7.81 -29.93 9.57
CA SER A 197 -6.74 -30.17 8.61
C SER A 197 -6.07 -28.88 8.09
N VAL A 198 -4.77 -29.03 7.81
CA VAL A 198 -3.98 -27.99 7.14
C VAL A 198 -4.46 -27.84 5.69
N SER A 199 -4.65 -26.63 5.26
CA SER A 199 -5.06 -26.27 3.89
C SER A 199 -4.15 -25.20 3.29
N ASN A 200 -4.39 -24.86 2.03
CA ASN A 200 -3.79 -23.64 1.46
C ASN A 200 -4.65 -22.46 1.89
N VAL A 201 -4.04 -21.51 2.58
CA VAL A 201 -4.68 -20.26 3.00
C VAL A 201 -3.87 -19.08 2.46
N HIS A 202 -4.55 -18.00 2.08
CA HIS A 202 -3.88 -16.75 1.77
C HIS A 202 -3.34 -16.11 3.06
N THR A 203 -2.04 -15.79 3.09
CA THR A 203 -1.51 -15.01 4.21
C THR A 203 -2.18 -13.63 4.28
N HIS A 204 -2.43 -13.14 5.49
CA HIS A 204 -2.99 -11.82 5.75
C HIS A 204 -1.93 -10.80 6.19
N ALA A 205 -0.65 -11.11 5.96
CA ALA A 205 0.45 -10.17 6.22
C ALA A 205 0.49 -8.99 5.24
N PHE A 206 -0.24 -9.06 4.13
CA PHE A 206 -0.31 -8.01 3.10
C PHE A 206 1.07 -7.47 2.75
N LEU A 207 1.92 -8.36 2.27
CA LEU A 207 3.34 -8.12 2.01
C LEU A 207 3.54 -6.89 1.10
N GLY A 208 4.47 -6.02 1.49
CA GLY A 208 4.75 -4.79 0.76
C GLY A 208 6.12 -4.22 1.17
N PRO A 209 6.42 -2.95 0.86
CA PRO A 209 7.75 -2.38 1.09
C PRO A 209 8.15 -2.22 2.57
N HIS A 210 7.23 -2.45 3.50
CA HIS A 210 7.51 -2.54 4.94
C HIS A 210 7.94 -3.95 5.37
N ASN A 211 7.96 -4.92 4.46
CA ASN A 211 8.52 -6.25 4.68
C ASN A 211 9.83 -6.36 3.89
N GLU A 212 10.98 -6.34 4.59
CA GLU A 212 12.30 -6.35 3.94
C GLU A 212 12.55 -7.62 3.14
N GLU A 213 12.03 -8.77 3.59
CA GLU A 213 12.19 -10.02 2.88
C GLU A 213 11.43 -10.04 1.55
N PHE A 214 10.20 -9.53 1.57
CA PHE A 214 9.40 -9.37 0.35
C PHE A 214 10.01 -8.34 -0.61
N LEU A 215 10.59 -7.27 -0.07
CA LEU A 215 11.24 -6.23 -0.85
C LEU A 215 12.49 -6.74 -1.57
N LYS A 216 13.28 -7.60 -0.90
CA LYS A 216 14.48 -8.19 -1.49
C LYS A 216 14.15 -9.00 -2.74
N GLY A 217 14.78 -8.62 -3.84
CA GLY A 217 14.60 -9.31 -5.11
C GLY A 217 13.26 -9.09 -5.81
N SER A 218 12.42 -8.15 -5.33
CA SER A 218 11.22 -7.68 -6.03
C SER A 218 11.57 -7.10 -7.41
N VAL A 219 12.72 -6.43 -7.51
CA VAL A 219 13.36 -5.98 -8.74
C VAL A 219 14.80 -6.47 -8.73
N LYS A 220 15.28 -6.98 -9.84
CA LYS A 220 16.63 -7.52 -9.97
C LYS A 220 17.55 -6.56 -10.70
N ILE A 221 18.82 -6.53 -10.28
CA ILE A 221 19.87 -5.84 -11.03
C ILE A 221 20.92 -6.82 -11.56
N SER A 222 21.49 -6.48 -12.70
CA SER A 222 22.64 -7.17 -13.26
C SER A 222 23.60 -6.17 -13.88
N GLY A 223 24.87 -6.52 -14.01
CA GLY A 223 25.90 -5.64 -14.55
C GLY A 223 26.69 -6.30 -15.66
N LYS A 224 27.12 -5.48 -16.62
CA LYS A 224 28.07 -5.87 -17.68
C LYS A 224 29.04 -4.74 -17.93
N VAL A 225 30.32 -5.05 -18.00
CA VAL A 225 31.38 -4.11 -18.38
C VAL A 225 31.87 -4.45 -19.80
N ASN A 226 32.01 -3.42 -20.62
CA ASN A 226 32.63 -3.52 -21.94
C ASN A 226 33.58 -2.33 -22.13
N GLY A 227 34.90 -2.64 -22.13
CA GLY A 227 35.92 -1.61 -21.95
C GLY A 227 35.63 -0.80 -20.67
N ASN A 228 35.63 0.52 -20.76
CA ASN A 228 35.36 1.40 -19.62
C ASN A 228 33.88 1.73 -19.45
N THR A 229 32.97 0.99 -20.09
CA THR A 229 31.54 1.22 -19.99
C THR A 229 30.87 0.16 -19.12
N LEU A 230 30.38 0.53 -17.95
CA LEU A 230 29.51 -0.29 -17.13
C LEU A 230 28.06 -0.09 -17.58
N THR A 231 27.34 -1.19 -17.82
CA THR A 231 25.89 -1.19 -18.03
C THR A 231 25.23 -1.90 -16.86
N ILE A 232 24.39 -1.21 -16.12
CA ILE A 232 23.48 -1.80 -15.10
C ILE A 232 22.12 -2.00 -15.76
N THR A 233 21.64 -3.23 -15.72
CA THR A 233 20.27 -3.59 -16.12
C THR A 233 19.41 -3.74 -14.87
N ILE A 234 18.26 -3.08 -14.84
CA ILE A 234 17.28 -3.12 -13.74
C ILE A 234 16.01 -3.74 -14.30
N ASP A 235 15.60 -4.86 -13.72
CA ASP A 235 14.54 -5.72 -14.24
C ASP A 235 13.30 -5.68 -13.34
N ASN A 236 12.25 -4.98 -13.80
CA ASN A 236 10.91 -4.92 -13.23
C ASN A 236 9.91 -5.80 -14.01
N SER A 237 10.37 -6.75 -14.82
CA SER A 237 9.52 -7.53 -15.73
C SER A 237 8.45 -8.38 -15.05
N LYS A 238 8.65 -8.69 -13.76
CA LYS A 238 7.72 -9.52 -12.96
C LYS A 238 6.62 -8.73 -12.26
N THR A 239 6.74 -7.40 -12.22
CA THR A 239 5.82 -6.56 -11.43
C THR A 239 4.75 -5.94 -12.34
N PRO A 240 3.45 -6.15 -12.07
CA PRO A 240 2.36 -5.65 -12.91
C PRO A 240 2.01 -4.18 -12.64
N HIS A 241 2.81 -3.47 -11.91
CA HIS A 241 2.69 -2.06 -11.62
C HIS A 241 4.06 -1.37 -11.66
N SER A 242 4.09 -0.05 -11.65
CA SER A 242 5.34 0.71 -11.59
C SER A 242 6.12 0.44 -10.30
N PHE A 243 7.44 0.58 -10.38
CA PHE A 243 8.28 0.42 -9.20
C PHE A 243 9.14 1.67 -8.97
N PRO A 244 9.00 2.32 -7.80
CA PRO A 244 8.00 2.11 -6.75
C PRO A 244 6.59 2.51 -7.18
N THR A 245 5.54 2.00 -6.50
CA THR A 245 4.16 2.43 -6.70
C THR A 245 3.50 2.83 -5.37
N GLY A 246 2.25 3.31 -5.41
CA GLY A 246 1.47 3.76 -4.25
C GLY A 246 1.77 5.21 -3.90
N THR A 247 2.10 5.50 -2.62
CA THR A 247 2.36 6.88 -2.19
C THR A 247 3.55 7.50 -2.91
N PRO A 248 3.43 8.76 -3.39
CA PRO A 248 4.50 9.44 -4.13
C PRO A 248 5.71 9.86 -3.26
N LEU A 249 5.72 9.48 -2.00
CA LEU A 249 6.90 9.64 -1.14
C LEU A 249 7.96 8.56 -1.41
N ARG A 250 7.54 7.42 -1.96
CA ARG A 250 8.44 6.29 -2.22
C ARG A 250 9.41 6.58 -3.35
N MET A 251 10.66 6.17 -3.16
CA MET A 251 11.68 6.28 -4.17
C MET A 251 12.60 5.06 -4.18
N VAL A 252 13.23 4.81 -5.33
CA VAL A 252 14.26 3.81 -5.48
C VAL A 252 15.54 4.49 -5.96
N LEU A 253 16.66 4.08 -5.41
CA LEU A 253 17.97 4.69 -5.62
C LEU A 253 18.98 3.64 -6.07
N LEU A 254 19.64 3.86 -7.19
CA LEU A 254 20.77 3.05 -7.62
C LEU A 254 22.07 3.69 -7.16
N LYS A 255 22.84 3.00 -6.31
CA LYS A 255 24.19 3.40 -5.92
C LYS A 255 25.22 2.52 -6.61
N VAL A 256 26.18 3.13 -7.31
CA VAL A 256 27.30 2.47 -7.95
C VAL A 256 28.61 3.01 -7.37
N ILE A 257 29.46 2.12 -6.90
CA ILE A 257 30.77 2.44 -6.34
C ILE A 257 31.83 1.62 -7.11
N GLY A 258 32.90 2.28 -7.52
CA GLY A 258 34.10 1.65 -8.07
C GLY A 258 35.28 1.79 -7.11
N LEU A 259 35.94 0.65 -6.85
CA LEU A 259 37.13 0.59 -5.99
C LEU A 259 38.38 0.31 -6.84
N ASP A 260 39.51 0.85 -6.41
CA ASP A 260 40.80 0.43 -6.96
C ASP A 260 41.30 -0.88 -6.33
N ARG A 261 42.47 -1.37 -6.73
CA ARG A 261 43.10 -2.61 -6.21
C ARG A 261 43.42 -2.56 -4.73
N ASN A 262 43.45 -1.37 -4.14
CA ASN A 262 43.69 -1.16 -2.70
C ASN A 262 42.38 -1.02 -1.91
N GLY A 263 41.22 -1.15 -2.54
CA GLY A 263 39.92 -0.98 -1.90
C GLY A 263 39.50 0.48 -1.69
N LYS A 264 40.24 1.45 -2.27
CA LYS A 264 39.89 2.87 -2.19
C LYS A 264 38.80 3.20 -3.20
N ILE A 265 37.80 4.01 -2.79
CA ILE A 265 36.77 4.51 -3.71
C ILE A 265 37.40 5.47 -4.71
N VAL A 266 37.33 5.12 -6.00
CA VAL A 266 37.83 5.92 -7.13
C VAL A 266 36.69 6.33 -8.08
N TYR A 267 35.51 5.76 -7.90
CA TYR A 267 34.31 6.12 -8.65
C TYR A 267 33.07 6.00 -7.76
N GLN A 268 32.13 6.92 -7.92
CA GLN A 268 30.76 6.76 -7.45
C GLN A 268 29.83 7.62 -8.32
N ASN A 269 28.65 7.08 -8.64
CA ASN A 269 27.69 7.76 -9.51
C ASN A 269 27.05 9.00 -8.87
N TRP A 270 26.96 9.05 -7.55
CA TRP A 270 26.58 10.22 -6.78
C TRP A 270 27.18 10.14 -5.36
N GLN A 271 27.35 11.29 -4.68
CA GLN A 271 27.95 11.36 -3.33
C GLN A 271 26.90 11.71 -2.27
N LYS A 272 26.14 12.77 -2.50
CA LYS A 272 25.20 13.32 -1.50
C LYS A 272 23.74 13.17 -1.92
N ASN A 273 23.43 13.48 -3.18
CA ASN A 273 22.04 13.55 -3.63
C ASN A 273 21.89 13.18 -5.11
N PRO A 274 21.31 12.01 -5.41
CA PRO A 274 21.13 11.57 -6.79
C PRO A 274 20.24 12.50 -7.62
N VAL A 275 19.32 13.25 -6.99
CA VAL A 275 18.44 14.20 -7.70
C VAL A 275 19.25 15.22 -8.51
N ASN A 276 20.40 15.66 -7.96
CA ASN A 276 21.24 16.66 -8.58
C ASN A 276 22.45 16.08 -9.31
N GLU A 277 22.97 14.96 -8.84
CA GLU A 277 24.25 14.40 -9.28
C GLU A 277 24.10 13.30 -10.34
N ASP A 278 23.05 12.46 -10.21
CA ASP A 278 22.77 11.37 -11.16
C ASP A 278 21.26 11.10 -11.25
N LYS A 279 20.56 11.85 -12.06
CA LYS A 279 19.09 11.73 -12.20
C LYS A 279 18.62 10.37 -12.69
N GLN A 280 19.44 9.65 -13.47
CA GLN A 280 19.09 8.31 -13.96
C GLN A 280 19.12 7.24 -12.86
N ALA A 281 19.81 7.51 -11.74
CA ALA A 281 19.86 6.64 -10.57
C ALA A 281 18.69 6.82 -9.61
N LEU A 282 17.76 7.73 -9.90
CA LEU A 282 16.58 8.00 -9.10
C LEU A 282 15.30 7.56 -9.82
N PHE A 283 14.53 6.72 -9.17
CA PHE A 283 13.22 6.26 -9.65
C PHE A 283 12.15 6.76 -8.69
N ALA A 284 11.42 7.77 -9.10
CA ALA A 284 10.41 8.40 -8.29
C ALA A 284 9.37 9.13 -9.15
N ARG A 285 8.19 9.35 -8.58
CA ARG A 285 7.17 10.25 -9.13
C ARG A 285 7.15 11.52 -8.30
N MET A 286 7.51 12.64 -8.90
CA MET A 286 7.58 13.94 -8.23
C MET A 286 6.56 14.89 -8.82
N PHE A 287 5.87 15.63 -7.96
CA PHE A 287 4.88 16.61 -8.35
C PHE A 287 5.44 18.03 -8.35
N MET A 288 4.83 18.88 -9.16
CA MET A 288 5.11 20.31 -9.26
C MET A 288 3.86 21.11 -8.89
N ASP A 289 4.02 22.15 -8.09
CA ASP A 289 2.95 23.09 -7.76
C ASP A 289 2.82 24.23 -8.77
N GLU A 290 1.82 25.12 -8.57
CA GLU A 290 1.59 26.29 -9.42
C GLU A 290 2.77 27.25 -9.48
N LYS A 291 3.62 27.29 -8.45
CA LYS A 291 4.81 28.14 -8.37
C LYS A 291 6.03 27.52 -9.02
N GLY A 292 5.92 26.30 -9.56
CA GLY A 292 7.02 25.55 -10.14
C GLY A 292 7.92 24.84 -9.12
N ASN A 293 7.55 24.80 -7.84
CA ASN A 293 8.32 24.07 -6.84
C ASN A 293 8.21 22.56 -7.05
N MET A 294 9.34 21.86 -7.03
CA MET A 294 9.43 20.40 -7.15
C MET A 294 10.56 19.87 -6.23
N PRO A 295 10.31 18.85 -5.40
CA PRO A 295 9.05 18.14 -5.22
C PRO A 295 8.02 18.94 -4.44
N SER A 296 6.76 18.84 -4.84
CA SER A 296 5.62 19.44 -4.14
C SER A 296 4.75 18.37 -3.46
N PRO A 297 4.08 18.70 -2.34
CA PRO A 297 3.13 17.77 -1.75
C PRO A 297 1.99 17.41 -2.71
N PRO A 298 1.46 16.18 -2.64
CA PRO A 298 0.45 15.71 -3.59
C PRO A 298 -0.80 16.60 -3.70
N TRP A 299 -1.25 17.20 -2.62
CA TRP A 299 -2.46 18.05 -2.62
C TRP A 299 -2.26 19.42 -3.27
N ARG A 300 -1.00 19.88 -3.43
CA ARG A 300 -0.67 21.12 -4.16
C ARG A 300 -0.33 20.88 -5.63
N ALA A 301 -0.15 19.63 -6.02
CA ALA A 301 0.29 19.29 -7.37
C ALA A 301 -0.68 19.82 -8.43
N VAL A 302 -0.16 20.48 -9.46
CA VAL A 302 -0.87 20.86 -10.68
C VAL A 302 -0.43 20.01 -11.87
N LYS A 303 0.71 19.32 -11.76
CA LYS A 303 1.19 18.35 -12.74
C LYS A 303 2.24 17.42 -12.14
N VAL A 304 2.50 16.33 -12.85
CA VAL A 304 3.68 15.49 -12.62
C VAL A 304 4.89 16.24 -13.18
N GLY A 305 5.86 16.54 -12.33
CA GLY A 305 7.08 17.23 -12.71
C GLY A 305 8.21 16.29 -13.13
N ASN A 306 8.28 15.12 -12.50
CA ASN A 306 9.19 14.03 -12.89
C ASN A 306 8.49 12.67 -12.73
N GLU A 307 8.60 11.84 -13.75
CA GLU A 307 8.16 10.45 -13.73
C GLU A 307 9.31 9.57 -14.22
N SER A 308 10.08 9.03 -13.28
CA SER A 308 11.25 8.20 -13.56
C SER A 308 11.12 6.77 -13.02
N ARG A 309 9.99 6.40 -12.43
CA ARG A 309 9.73 5.04 -11.95
C ARG A 309 9.91 4.02 -13.08
N LEU A 310 10.26 2.81 -12.72
CA LEU A 310 10.20 1.70 -13.67
C LEU A 310 8.74 1.42 -14.00
N LYS A 311 8.41 1.33 -15.28
CA LYS A 311 7.04 0.99 -15.72
C LYS A 311 6.73 -0.48 -15.42
N PRO A 312 5.44 -0.88 -15.41
CA PRO A 312 5.06 -2.28 -15.37
C PRO A 312 5.81 -3.09 -16.44
N GLY A 313 6.46 -4.18 -16.05
CA GLY A 313 7.18 -5.05 -16.98
C GLY A 313 8.47 -4.49 -17.56
N GLU A 314 8.93 -3.31 -17.18
CA GLU A 314 10.09 -2.65 -17.78
C GLU A 314 11.42 -3.29 -17.38
N VAL A 315 12.31 -3.42 -18.36
CA VAL A 315 13.75 -3.69 -18.18
C VAL A 315 14.53 -2.46 -18.62
N ARG A 316 15.12 -1.73 -17.67
CA ARG A 316 15.87 -0.49 -17.91
C ARG A 316 17.37 -0.71 -17.87
N LYS A 317 18.09 -0.11 -18.80
CA LYS A 317 19.55 -0.11 -18.84
C LYS A 317 20.09 1.29 -18.55
N ILE A 318 21.06 1.37 -17.64
CA ILE A 318 21.78 2.60 -17.28
C ILE A 318 23.26 2.37 -17.51
N THR A 319 23.93 3.35 -18.11
CA THR A 319 25.35 3.23 -18.46
C THR A 319 26.18 4.25 -17.70
N TYR A 320 27.36 3.83 -17.28
CA TYR A 320 28.34 4.65 -16.60
C TYR A 320 29.71 4.50 -17.26
N LYS A 321 30.46 5.61 -17.37
CA LYS A 321 31.86 5.58 -17.76
C LYS A 321 32.73 5.46 -16.53
N LEU A 322 33.54 4.42 -16.49
CA LEU A 322 34.48 4.13 -15.43
C LEU A 322 35.87 4.67 -15.84
N SER A 323 36.69 4.99 -14.84
CA SER A 323 38.12 5.20 -15.05
C SER A 323 38.86 3.86 -15.05
N ASP A 324 40.04 3.83 -15.67
CA ASP A 324 40.92 2.66 -15.72
C ASP A 324 41.44 2.23 -14.33
N ALA A 325 41.29 3.12 -13.33
CA ALA A 325 41.66 2.80 -11.95
C ALA A 325 40.68 1.87 -11.24
N VAL A 326 39.47 1.66 -11.79
CA VAL A 326 38.47 0.81 -11.17
C VAL A 326 38.82 -0.66 -11.39
N SER A 327 38.99 -1.42 -10.32
CA SER A 327 39.25 -2.87 -10.34
C SER A 327 38.08 -3.69 -9.78
N LYS A 328 37.22 -3.07 -8.98
CA LYS A 328 36.01 -3.71 -8.43
C LYS A 328 34.83 -2.75 -8.46
N ILE A 329 33.65 -3.29 -8.78
CA ILE A 329 32.38 -2.54 -8.78
C ILE A 329 31.45 -3.17 -7.75
N SER A 330 30.78 -2.29 -6.98
CA SER A 330 29.61 -2.64 -6.18
C SER A 330 28.44 -1.78 -6.68
N ALA A 331 27.33 -2.40 -7.08
CA ALA A 331 26.10 -1.71 -7.39
C ALA A 331 24.97 -2.23 -6.50
N LYS A 332 24.23 -1.29 -5.87
CA LYS A 332 23.16 -1.58 -4.94
C LYS A 332 21.93 -0.79 -5.29
N LEU A 333 20.77 -1.46 -5.27
CA LEU A 333 19.47 -0.85 -5.46
C LEU A 333 18.77 -0.77 -4.11
N PHE A 334 18.35 0.45 -3.73
CA PHE A 334 17.72 0.72 -2.44
C PHE A 334 16.31 1.26 -2.61
N PHE A 335 15.42 0.85 -1.70
CA PHE A 335 14.09 1.42 -1.53
C PHE A 335 14.09 2.39 -0.34
N GLN A 336 13.47 3.55 -0.53
CA GLN A 336 13.26 4.53 0.53
C GLN A 336 11.76 4.84 0.65
N LEU A 337 11.21 4.66 1.86
CA LEU A 337 9.78 4.82 2.13
C LEU A 337 9.33 6.28 2.06
N ALA A 338 10.21 7.20 2.49
CA ALA A 338 9.99 8.64 2.40
C ALA A 338 11.32 9.39 2.29
N PRO A 339 11.37 10.54 1.58
CA PRO A 339 12.56 11.37 1.51
C PRO A 339 12.95 11.91 2.88
N VAL A 340 14.24 11.84 3.24
CA VAL A 340 14.75 12.37 4.52
C VAL A 340 14.36 13.84 4.76
N PRO A 341 14.37 14.75 3.76
CA PRO A 341 13.89 16.12 3.97
C PRO A 341 12.42 16.21 4.41
N ILE A 342 11.56 15.29 3.93
CA ILE A 342 10.15 15.24 4.35
C ILE A 342 10.05 14.74 5.80
N LEU A 343 10.80 13.70 6.16
CA LEU A 343 10.84 13.19 7.55
C LEU A 343 11.32 14.29 8.51
N ASN A 344 12.34 15.04 8.13
CA ASN A 344 12.84 16.18 8.91
C ASN A 344 11.77 17.28 9.07
N LYS A 345 11.07 17.64 8.00
CA LYS A 345 9.98 18.61 8.03
C LYS A 345 8.85 18.15 8.96
N LEU A 346 8.52 16.87 8.96
CA LEU A 346 7.48 16.30 9.80
C LEU A 346 7.96 15.96 11.22
N LYS A 347 9.25 16.21 11.52
CA LYS A 347 9.90 15.86 12.80
C LYS A 347 9.76 14.37 13.16
N ILE A 348 9.82 13.52 12.16
CA ILE A 348 9.77 12.07 12.32
C ILE A 348 11.19 11.54 12.43
N ASP A 349 11.51 10.97 13.58
CA ASP A 349 12.81 10.34 13.86
C ASP A 349 12.65 8.84 14.05
N ASP A 350 12.02 8.21 13.07
CA ASP A 350 11.83 6.76 13.01
C ASP A 350 13.01 6.14 12.22
N PRO A 351 13.83 5.27 12.84
CA PRO A 351 14.98 4.68 12.18
C PRO A 351 14.63 3.83 10.96
N TYR A 352 13.47 3.16 10.99
CA TYR A 352 13.01 2.32 9.88
C TYR A 352 12.63 3.18 8.66
N LEU A 353 11.90 4.27 8.86
CA LEU A 353 11.51 5.20 7.79
C LEU A 353 12.72 5.95 7.20
N ARG A 354 13.77 6.16 8.00
CA ARG A 354 15.01 6.83 7.56
C ARG A 354 15.97 5.91 6.84
N LYS A 355 15.84 4.60 7.04
CA LYS A 355 16.71 3.60 6.42
C LYS A 355 16.47 3.51 4.91
N ALA A 356 17.55 3.33 4.16
CA ALA A 356 17.49 2.85 2.79
C ALA A 356 17.48 1.32 2.80
N HIS A 357 16.38 0.70 2.37
CA HIS A 357 16.20 -0.75 2.41
C HIS A 357 16.76 -1.38 1.14
N LEU A 358 17.64 -2.37 1.29
CA LEU A 358 18.27 -3.05 0.17
C LEU A 358 17.22 -3.89 -0.61
N ILE A 359 17.15 -3.67 -1.92
CA ILE A 359 16.33 -4.46 -2.85
C ILE A 359 17.16 -5.59 -3.46
N ASP A 360 18.30 -5.21 -4.07
CA ASP A 360 19.21 -6.14 -4.73
C ASP A 360 20.62 -5.54 -4.84
N GLU A 361 21.62 -6.38 -4.98
CA GLU A 361 23.01 -5.94 -5.13
C GLU A 361 23.82 -6.87 -6.01
N ILE A 362 24.83 -6.30 -6.65
CA ILE A 362 25.85 -7.04 -7.38
C ILE A 362 27.25 -6.53 -7.07
N GLU A 363 28.22 -7.45 -7.12
CA GLU A 363 29.63 -7.14 -7.10
C GLU A 363 30.30 -7.76 -8.32
N MET A 364 31.28 -7.06 -8.87
CA MET A 364 32.03 -7.49 -10.05
C MET A 364 33.50 -7.11 -9.91
N GLU A 365 34.40 -8.06 -10.10
CA GLU A 365 35.82 -7.79 -10.26
C GLU A 365 36.12 -7.46 -11.73
N LEU A 366 36.96 -6.47 -11.97
CA LEU A 366 37.43 -6.09 -13.30
C LEU A 366 38.88 -6.54 -13.46
N ASN A 367 39.13 -7.29 -14.51
CA ASN A 367 40.46 -7.81 -14.86
C ASN A 367 41.36 -6.72 -15.45
#